data_4e1c3c2c4455bf0e03cf5877e21b5200
#
_entry.id   4e1c3c2c4455bf0e03cf5877e21b5200
#
_cell.length_a   1.000
_cell.length_b   1.000
_cell.length_c   1.000
_cell.angle_alpha   90.00
_cell.angle_beta   90.00
_cell.angle_gamma   90.00
#
_symmetry.space_group_name_H-M   'P 1'
#
loop_
_entity.id
_entity.type
_entity.pdbx_description
1 polymer ?
#
loop_
_entity_poly.entity_id
_entity_poly.type
_entity_poly.pdbx_seq_one_letter_code
_entity_poly.pdbx_strand_id
1 'polypeptide(L)'
;MDREPDGVDDAGSRAPRRGWEAPPRLVIACLAGGMVLLLVIAVLATWLASTPGAPTATATVSPTPTATATPTLTVPTIYQRVAPSVVTIRAGHDLGTGVIVADDGTILTADHVVAGGAGITVTFADGTVANATVIAADKKTDIAELSPVKLPQVVIPATLGGAADIGDAIVAIGNPLGLTDSVSAGVVSGLNRTANTDTGKRTGLIQFDAAVNPGSSGGPLLDSRGMVVGIVVALADPDGQDAFAGIGFAVPIGAALGGQGGPGSGGPQI
;
A
#
# COMPACT_ATOMS: atom_id res chain seq x y z
N MET A 1 -20.51 -15.05 -75.67
CA MET A 1 -19.87 -16.32 -76.10
C MET A 1 -20.29 -17.27 -74.97
N ASP A 2 -21.55 -17.82 -75.08
CA ASP A 2 -21.84 -19.12 -75.73
C ASP A 2 -21.23 -20.25 -74.86
N ARG A 3 -21.91 -21.17 -74.24
CA ARG A 3 -23.11 -21.92 -74.59
C ARG A 3 -23.50 -22.81 -73.45
N GLU A 4 -24.74 -22.80 -73.12
CA GLU A 4 -25.47 -24.01 -72.71
C GLU A 4 -25.51 -24.96 -73.96
N PRO A 5 -25.87 -26.27 -73.91
CA PRO A 5 -27.10 -26.73 -73.29
C PRO A 5 -27.14 -28.21 -72.84
N ASP A 6 -28.31 -28.57 -72.22
CA ASP A 6 -29.14 -29.77 -72.39
C ASP A 6 -28.59 -31.14 -71.88
N GLY A 7 -29.29 -31.97 -71.32
CA GLY A 7 -30.71 -32.20 -71.15
C GLY A 7 -30.93 -33.69 -70.85
N VAL A 8 -32.15 -33.98 -70.42
CA VAL A 8 -32.90 -35.24 -70.72
C VAL A 8 -32.91 -36.35 -69.68
N ASP A 9 -34.03 -36.40 -68.95
CA ASP A 9 -34.96 -37.56 -68.75
C ASP A 9 -34.44 -38.98 -68.49
N ASP A 10 -34.93 -39.67 -67.50
CA ASP A 10 -36.04 -40.63 -67.70
C ASP A 10 -36.44 -41.43 -66.45
N ALA A 11 -37.70 -41.43 -66.23
CA ALA A 11 -38.64 -42.47 -65.86
C ALA A 11 -38.25 -43.58 -64.81
N GLY A 12 -38.98 -43.51 -63.77
CA GLY A 12 -39.94 -44.58 -63.46
C GLY A 12 -39.45 -45.89 -62.89
N SER A 13 -39.80 -46.11 -61.62
CA SER A 13 -40.37 -47.37 -61.22
C SER A 13 -40.97 -47.32 -59.80
N ARG A 14 -42.27 -47.34 -59.71
CA ARG A 14 -43.03 -47.61 -58.49
C ARG A 14 -42.91 -49.09 -58.13
N ALA A 15 -42.37 -49.42 -56.96
CA ALA A 15 -42.54 -50.70 -56.32
C ALA A 15 -43.52 -50.60 -55.17
N PRO A 16 -44.33 -51.61 -54.89
CA PRO A 16 -45.48 -51.52 -53.98
C PRO A 16 -45.07 -51.56 -52.52
N ARG A 17 -45.69 -50.71 -51.71
CA ARG A 17 -45.58 -50.75 -50.26
C ARG A 17 -46.24 -52.02 -49.69
N ARG A 18 -45.44 -52.96 -49.21
CA ARG A 18 -45.93 -54.05 -48.35
C ARG A 18 -46.18 -53.44 -46.97
N GLY A 19 -47.45 -53.47 -46.56
CA GLY A 19 -47.85 -53.20 -45.18
C GLY A 19 -47.25 -54.28 -44.26
N TRP A 20 -46.48 -53.84 -43.30
CA TRP A 20 -45.99 -54.71 -42.24
C TRP A 20 -47.03 -54.74 -41.11
N GLU A 21 -47.84 -55.72 -41.05
CA GLU A 21 -48.69 -56.05 -39.88
C GLU A 21 -47.82 -56.71 -38.85
N ALA A 22 -47.56 -56.05 -37.75
CA ALA A 22 -46.83 -56.63 -36.64
C ALA A 22 -47.69 -57.69 -35.94
N PRO A 23 -47.14 -58.87 -35.58
CA PRO A 23 -47.88 -59.92 -34.94
C PRO A 23 -48.38 -59.49 -33.55
N PRO A 24 -49.60 -59.89 -33.14
CA PRO A 24 -50.25 -59.40 -31.91
C PRO A 24 -49.47 -59.71 -30.61
N ARG A 25 -48.52 -60.62 -30.63
CA ARG A 25 -47.67 -60.98 -29.47
C ARG A 25 -46.62 -59.87 -29.20
N LEU A 26 -46.21 -59.11 -30.20
CA LEU A 26 -45.21 -57.99 -30.01
C LEU A 26 -45.85 -56.77 -29.31
N VAL A 27 -47.13 -56.48 -29.67
CA VAL A 27 -47.85 -55.36 -29.06
C VAL A 27 -48.12 -55.60 -27.55
N ILE A 28 -48.45 -56.81 -27.17
CA ILE A 28 -48.70 -57.21 -25.75
C ILE A 28 -47.38 -57.14 -24.96
N ALA A 29 -46.24 -57.55 -25.53
CA ALA A 29 -44.93 -57.40 -24.86
C ALA A 29 -44.51 -56.00 -24.65
N CYS A 30 -44.78 -55.08 -25.60
CA CYS A 30 -44.48 -53.67 -25.46
C CYS A 30 -45.37 -53.00 -24.42
N LEU A 31 -46.63 -53.32 -24.33
CA LEU A 31 -47.54 -52.78 -23.31
C LEU A 31 -47.20 -53.28 -21.89
N ALA A 32 -46.79 -54.53 -21.76
CA ALA A 32 -46.37 -55.09 -20.48
C ALA A 32 -45.03 -54.48 -20.02
N GLY A 33 -44.06 -54.27 -20.93
CA GLY A 33 -42.80 -53.63 -20.64
C GLY A 33 -42.96 -52.18 -20.25
N GLY A 34 -43.86 -51.44 -20.94
CA GLY A 34 -44.19 -50.05 -20.60
C GLY A 34 -44.81 -49.88 -19.23
N MET A 35 -45.71 -50.80 -18.83
CA MET A 35 -46.35 -50.76 -17.51
C MET A 35 -45.36 -51.06 -16.39
N VAL A 36 -44.44 -51.99 -16.57
CA VAL A 36 -43.38 -52.30 -15.61
C VAL A 36 -42.43 -51.09 -15.46
N LEU A 37 -42.06 -50.45 -16.55
CA LEU A 37 -41.22 -49.29 -16.51
C LEU A 37 -41.89 -48.11 -15.77
N LEU A 38 -43.20 -47.88 -15.99
CA LEU A 38 -43.95 -46.84 -15.27
C LEU A 38 -44.07 -47.13 -13.78
N LEU A 39 -44.26 -48.41 -13.39
CA LEU A 39 -44.26 -48.84 -11.99
C LEU A 39 -42.89 -48.62 -11.32
N VAL A 40 -41.80 -48.95 -12.01
CA VAL A 40 -40.44 -48.74 -11.49
C VAL A 40 -40.17 -47.24 -11.32
N ILE A 41 -40.58 -46.40 -12.28
CA ILE A 41 -40.41 -44.92 -12.18
C ILE A 41 -41.25 -44.37 -11.03
N ALA A 42 -42.51 -44.87 -10.83
CA ALA A 42 -43.34 -44.43 -9.72
C ALA A 42 -42.77 -44.84 -8.35
N VAL A 43 -42.19 -46.05 -8.23
CA VAL A 43 -41.54 -46.51 -7.01
C VAL A 43 -40.25 -45.71 -6.75
N LEU A 44 -39.46 -45.42 -7.77
CA LEU A 44 -38.27 -44.58 -7.64
C LEU A 44 -38.65 -43.16 -7.22
N ALA A 45 -39.70 -42.59 -7.81
CA ALA A 45 -40.15 -41.24 -7.48
C ALA A 45 -40.66 -41.15 -6.03
N THR A 46 -41.40 -42.14 -5.54
CA THR A 46 -41.83 -42.21 -4.15
C THR A 46 -40.66 -42.43 -3.20
N TRP A 47 -39.64 -43.20 -3.59
CA TRP A 47 -38.43 -43.40 -2.79
C TRP A 47 -37.57 -42.15 -2.70
N LEU A 48 -37.41 -41.40 -3.80
CA LEU A 48 -36.73 -40.14 -3.79
C LEU A 48 -37.50 -39.04 -2.98
N ALA A 49 -38.84 -39.09 -3.00
CA ALA A 49 -39.67 -38.15 -2.24
C ALA A 49 -39.73 -38.47 -0.74
N SER A 50 -39.36 -39.70 -0.35
CA SER A 50 -39.41 -40.17 1.03
C SER A 50 -38.07 -40.13 1.76
N THR A 51 -37.00 -39.60 1.15
CA THR A 51 -35.76 -39.34 1.88
C THR A 51 -36.04 -38.25 2.90
N PRO A 52 -35.89 -38.51 4.23
CA PRO A 52 -36.01 -37.46 5.22
C PRO A 52 -34.97 -36.40 4.89
N GLY A 53 -35.43 -35.17 4.67
CA GLY A 53 -34.51 -34.04 4.42
C GLY A 53 -33.45 -34.04 5.52
N ALA A 54 -32.19 -34.09 5.13
CA ALA A 54 -31.11 -33.91 6.07
C ALA A 54 -31.40 -32.65 6.87
N PRO A 55 -31.21 -32.65 8.21
CA PRO A 55 -31.41 -31.46 9.01
C PRO A 55 -30.55 -30.37 8.42
N THR A 56 -31.18 -29.30 7.97
CA THR A 56 -30.48 -28.07 7.57
C THR A 56 -29.72 -27.64 8.81
N ALA A 57 -28.41 -27.91 8.85
CA ALA A 57 -27.54 -27.38 9.87
C ALA A 57 -27.59 -25.89 9.69
N THR A 58 -28.34 -25.19 10.52
CA THR A 58 -28.23 -23.76 10.67
C THR A 58 -26.79 -23.50 11.08
N ALA A 59 -25.96 -23.10 10.13
CA ALA A 59 -24.61 -22.66 10.43
C ALA A 59 -24.77 -21.48 11.37
N THR A 60 -24.55 -21.73 12.67
CA THR A 60 -24.34 -20.65 13.63
C THR A 60 -23.07 -19.95 13.18
N VAL A 61 -23.23 -18.83 12.50
CA VAL A 61 -22.11 -17.95 12.14
C VAL A 61 -21.59 -17.47 13.50
N SER A 62 -20.53 -18.12 13.98
CA SER A 62 -19.76 -17.59 15.11
C SER A 62 -19.30 -16.20 14.69
N PRO A 63 -19.57 -15.13 15.45
CA PRO A 63 -19.10 -13.82 15.08
C PRO A 63 -17.58 -13.91 14.93
N THR A 64 -17.10 -13.74 13.71
CA THR A 64 -15.67 -13.53 13.45
C THR A 64 -15.27 -12.36 14.33
N PRO A 65 -14.20 -12.47 15.16
CA PRO A 65 -13.75 -11.36 15.95
C PRO A 65 -13.51 -10.20 14.97
N THR A 66 -14.31 -9.15 15.10
CA THR A 66 -14.10 -7.90 14.37
C THR A 66 -12.71 -7.43 14.77
N ALA A 67 -11.77 -7.48 13.85
CA ALA A 67 -10.47 -6.88 14.08
C ALA A 67 -10.74 -5.45 14.55
N THR A 68 -10.34 -5.12 15.77
CA THR A 68 -10.45 -3.76 16.30
C THR A 68 -9.60 -2.91 15.39
N ALA A 69 -10.24 -2.15 14.50
CA ALA A 69 -9.54 -1.25 13.61
C ALA A 69 -8.73 -0.28 14.49
N THR A 70 -7.43 -0.28 14.33
CA THR A 70 -6.57 0.71 14.99
C THR A 70 -7.09 2.09 14.60
N PRO A 71 -7.41 2.99 15.54
CA PRO A 71 -8.01 4.27 15.22
C PRO A 71 -7.07 5.07 14.31
N THR A 72 -7.55 5.42 13.13
CA THR A 72 -6.89 6.33 12.21
C THR A 72 -7.08 7.75 12.73
N LEU A 73 -5.97 8.48 12.95
CA LEU A 73 -6.01 9.87 13.38
C LEU A 73 -6.29 10.80 12.20
N THR A 74 -6.90 11.94 12.47
CA THR A 74 -7.04 13.01 11.47
C THR A 74 -5.71 13.77 11.30
N VAL A 75 -5.48 14.37 10.13
CA VAL A 75 -4.25 15.17 9.87
C VAL A 75 -4.03 16.24 10.94
N PRO A 76 -5.04 17.04 11.37
CA PRO A 76 -4.84 17.99 12.47
C PRO A 76 -4.39 17.34 13.78
N THR A 77 -4.91 16.16 14.11
CA THR A 77 -4.53 15.43 15.32
C THR A 77 -3.10 14.90 15.24
N ILE A 78 -2.70 14.37 14.07
CA ILE A 78 -1.32 13.94 13.81
C ILE A 78 -0.38 15.12 13.96
N TYR A 79 -0.70 16.25 13.31
CA TYR A 79 0.08 17.46 13.40
C TYR A 79 0.28 17.93 14.86
N GLN A 80 -0.81 18.09 15.62
CA GLN A 80 -0.73 18.54 17.01
C GLN A 80 0.12 17.62 17.90
N ARG A 81 0.10 16.32 17.61
CA ARG A 81 0.87 15.32 18.36
C ARG A 81 2.36 15.35 18.04
N VAL A 82 2.70 15.54 16.76
CA VAL A 82 4.07 15.32 16.25
C VAL A 82 4.84 16.64 16.07
N ALA A 83 4.18 17.75 15.82
CA ALA A 83 4.84 19.06 15.62
C ALA A 83 5.81 19.41 16.77
N PRO A 84 5.54 19.09 18.06
CA PRO A 84 6.51 19.34 19.13
C PRO A 84 7.83 18.54 19.01
N SER A 85 7.84 17.46 18.22
CA SER A 85 9.03 16.65 17.95
C SER A 85 9.78 17.13 16.71
N VAL A 86 9.22 18.05 15.92
CA VAL A 86 9.81 18.55 14.69
C VAL A 86 10.65 19.80 15.00
N VAL A 87 11.82 19.87 14.38
CA VAL A 87 12.76 20.99 14.57
C VAL A 87 13.16 21.57 13.24
N THR A 88 13.44 22.89 13.22
CA THR A 88 14.07 23.53 12.09
C THR A 88 15.58 23.45 12.24
N ILE A 89 16.28 23.04 11.18
CA ILE A 89 17.73 22.95 11.14
C ILE A 89 18.27 24.00 10.18
N ARG A 90 19.30 24.71 10.62
CA ARG A 90 20.06 25.63 9.79
C ARG A 90 21.55 25.30 9.87
N ALA A 91 22.17 25.06 8.72
CA ALA A 91 23.59 24.78 8.61
C ALA A 91 24.21 25.70 7.55
N GLY A 92 24.86 26.77 8.00
CA GLY A 92 25.30 27.84 7.10
C GLY A 92 24.14 28.53 6.38
N HIS A 93 24.03 28.32 5.06
CA HIS A 93 22.92 28.83 4.24
C HIS A 93 21.81 27.81 4.04
N ASP A 94 22.06 26.54 4.35
CA ASP A 94 21.11 25.47 4.14
C ASP A 94 20.05 25.46 5.24
N LEU A 95 18.81 25.19 4.83
CA LEU A 95 17.65 25.07 5.68
C LEU A 95 17.06 23.67 5.51
N GLY A 96 16.75 23.03 6.62
CA GLY A 96 16.13 21.72 6.63
C GLY A 96 15.26 21.53 7.85
N THR A 97 14.74 20.32 7.97
CA THR A 97 13.90 19.85 9.06
C THR A 97 14.61 18.69 9.76
N GLY A 98 14.29 18.48 11.03
CA GLY A 98 14.68 17.29 11.76
C GLY A 98 13.53 16.80 12.63
N VAL A 99 13.67 15.59 13.13
CA VAL A 99 12.72 14.99 14.06
C VAL A 99 13.45 14.45 15.29
N ILE A 100 13.00 14.81 16.48
CA ILE A 100 13.52 14.28 17.74
C ILE A 100 13.07 12.83 17.87
N VAL A 101 14.00 11.91 18.09
CA VAL A 101 13.72 10.45 18.13
C VAL A 101 14.05 9.80 19.47
N ALA A 102 14.67 10.53 20.40
CA ALA A 102 15.02 10.00 21.72
C ALA A 102 14.88 11.07 22.82
N ASP A 103 14.73 10.62 24.06
CA ASP A 103 14.55 11.49 25.23
C ASP A 103 15.77 12.36 25.55
N ASP A 104 16.93 11.98 25.09
CA ASP A 104 18.17 12.78 25.19
C ASP A 104 18.24 13.92 24.16
N GLY A 105 17.19 14.07 23.35
CA GLY A 105 17.09 15.08 22.32
C GLY A 105 17.81 14.74 21.02
N THR A 106 18.23 13.51 20.81
CA THR A 106 18.79 13.06 19.51
C THR A 106 17.80 13.31 18.39
N ILE A 107 18.30 13.94 17.31
CA ILE A 107 17.51 14.36 16.14
C ILE A 107 17.98 13.61 14.92
N LEU A 108 17.04 13.02 14.16
CA LEU A 108 17.29 12.53 12.80
C LEU A 108 17.02 13.65 11.79
N THR A 109 17.85 13.73 10.76
CA THR A 109 17.71 14.64 9.62
C THR A 109 18.32 14.02 8.37
N ALA A 110 18.22 14.70 7.22
CA ALA A 110 18.95 14.33 6.02
C ALA A 110 20.42 14.79 6.11
N ASP A 111 21.37 13.92 5.70
CA ASP A 111 22.81 14.24 5.77
C ASP A 111 23.15 15.47 4.93
N HIS A 112 22.58 15.60 3.73
CA HIS A 112 22.86 16.76 2.86
C HIS A 112 22.50 18.11 3.49
N VAL A 113 21.55 18.15 4.42
CA VAL A 113 21.15 19.38 5.14
C VAL A 113 22.32 19.89 6.03
N VAL A 114 23.14 18.98 6.52
CA VAL A 114 24.20 19.30 7.50
C VAL A 114 25.63 19.05 6.98
N ALA A 115 25.78 18.44 5.80
CA ALA A 115 27.08 18.02 5.24
C ALA A 115 28.00 19.20 4.89
N GLY A 116 27.44 20.40 4.59
CA GLY A 116 28.20 21.60 4.27
C GLY A 116 28.54 22.47 5.49
N GLY A 117 28.13 22.06 6.69
CA GLY A 117 27.90 23.00 7.78
C GLY A 117 29.00 23.20 8.80
N ALA A 118 29.60 24.38 8.78
CA ALA A 118 30.11 25.00 9.99
C ALA A 118 28.93 25.70 10.70
N GLY A 119 28.67 25.32 11.97
CA GLY A 119 27.66 26.01 12.78
C GLY A 119 26.23 25.54 12.55
N ILE A 120 25.95 24.26 12.88
CA ILE A 120 24.59 23.72 12.85
C ILE A 120 23.78 24.29 14.03
N THR A 121 22.65 24.90 13.71
CA THR A 121 21.71 25.45 14.69
C THR A 121 20.37 24.76 14.55
N VAL A 122 19.77 24.35 15.66
CA VAL A 122 18.44 23.72 15.76
C VAL A 122 17.51 24.68 16.48
N THR A 123 16.33 24.89 15.93
CA THR A 123 15.23 25.62 16.58
C THR A 123 14.13 24.62 16.91
N PHE A 124 13.82 24.47 18.18
CA PHE A 124 12.75 23.61 18.69
C PHE A 124 11.38 24.30 18.58
N ALA A 125 10.31 23.52 18.69
CA ALA A 125 8.94 24.00 18.58
C ALA A 125 8.55 25.07 19.64
N ASP A 126 9.20 25.07 20.81
CA ASP A 126 9.01 26.09 21.86
C ASP A 126 9.80 27.38 21.60
N GLY A 127 10.53 27.48 20.48
CA GLY A 127 11.39 28.59 20.12
C GLY A 127 12.81 28.54 20.73
N THR A 128 13.14 27.50 21.51
CA THR A 128 14.51 27.29 22.00
C THR A 128 15.45 27.07 20.82
N VAL A 129 16.56 27.84 20.81
CA VAL A 129 17.61 27.69 19.82
C VAL A 129 18.87 27.12 20.47
N ALA A 130 19.45 26.13 19.82
CA ALA A 130 20.67 25.46 20.27
C ALA A 130 21.62 25.17 19.12
N ASN A 131 22.93 25.22 19.37
CA ASN A 131 23.91 24.62 18.48
C ASN A 131 23.77 23.08 18.58
N ALA A 132 24.08 22.38 17.50
CA ALA A 132 24.09 20.93 17.47
C ALA A 132 25.36 20.41 16.80
N THR A 133 25.70 19.16 17.11
CA THR A 133 26.84 18.44 16.53
C THR A 133 26.33 17.18 15.83
N VAL A 134 26.93 16.85 14.69
CA VAL A 134 26.69 15.57 14.02
C VAL A 134 27.36 14.47 14.84
N ILE A 135 26.58 13.51 15.35
CA ILE A 135 27.09 12.36 16.11
C ILE A 135 27.19 11.09 15.26
N ALA A 136 26.37 10.99 14.20
CA ALA A 136 26.47 9.96 13.19
C ALA A 136 25.99 10.51 11.83
N ALA A 137 26.55 10.00 10.75
CA ALA A 137 26.08 10.30 9.39
C ALA A 137 26.37 9.14 8.45
N ASP A 138 25.38 8.81 7.62
CA ASP A 138 25.50 7.83 6.56
C ASP A 138 25.13 8.46 5.21
N LYS A 139 26.17 8.80 4.44
CA LYS A 139 26.01 9.38 3.10
C LYS A 139 25.30 8.46 2.12
N LYS A 140 25.28 7.15 2.35
CA LYS A 140 24.63 6.19 1.46
C LYS A 140 23.12 6.26 1.59
N THR A 141 22.61 6.36 2.79
CA THR A 141 21.19 6.51 3.10
C THR A 141 20.75 7.97 3.10
N ASP A 142 21.71 8.92 3.17
CA ASP A 142 21.45 10.35 3.33
C ASP A 142 20.78 10.67 4.66
N ILE A 143 21.23 10.04 5.74
CA ILE A 143 20.72 10.28 7.09
C ILE A 143 21.85 10.75 8.01
N ALA A 144 21.56 11.72 8.84
CA ALA A 144 22.43 12.17 9.92
C ALA A 144 21.69 12.21 11.25
N GLU A 145 22.44 11.97 12.33
CA GLU A 145 22.01 12.13 13.70
C GLU A 145 22.70 13.33 14.32
N LEU A 146 21.92 14.19 14.97
CA LEU A 146 22.41 15.37 15.64
C LEU A 146 22.19 15.27 17.15
N SER A 147 23.16 15.79 17.91
CA SER A 147 23.05 16.03 19.35
C SER A 147 23.06 17.54 19.61
N PRO A 148 21.98 18.13 20.11
CA PRO A 148 21.93 19.56 20.47
C PRO A 148 22.67 19.78 21.79
N VAL A 149 23.42 20.89 21.89
CA VAL A 149 24.17 21.25 23.12
C VAL A 149 23.27 21.78 24.24
N LYS A 150 22.01 22.09 23.92
CA LYS A 150 21.01 22.55 24.86
C LYS A 150 19.65 22.02 24.44
N LEU A 151 18.88 21.54 25.38
CA LEU A 151 17.52 21.01 25.16
C LEU A 151 16.47 22.08 25.54
N PRO A 152 15.25 21.98 24.96
CA PRO A 152 14.09 22.73 25.42
C PRO A 152 13.67 22.25 26.82
N GLN A 153 12.76 22.98 27.45
CA GLN A 153 12.29 22.62 28.80
C GLN A 153 11.59 21.24 28.83
N VAL A 154 10.92 20.90 27.74
CA VAL A 154 10.26 19.60 27.55
C VAL A 154 10.72 19.02 26.20
N VAL A 155 11.29 17.82 26.24
CA VAL A 155 11.63 17.03 25.05
C VAL A 155 10.50 16.06 24.77
N ILE A 156 9.96 16.07 23.56
CA ILE A 156 8.90 15.17 23.13
C ILE A 156 9.41 14.41 21.89
N PRO A 157 9.91 13.17 22.05
CA PRO A 157 10.32 12.36 20.93
C PRO A 157 9.12 11.91 20.10
N ALA A 158 9.28 11.83 18.77
CA ALA A 158 8.31 11.22 17.90
C ALA A 158 8.30 9.70 18.09
N THR A 159 7.11 9.11 18.00
CA THR A 159 6.99 7.65 18.03
C THR A 159 7.42 7.08 16.68
N LEU A 160 8.38 6.15 16.70
CA LEU A 160 8.85 5.48 15.50
C LEU A 160 7.88 4.36 15.11
N GLY A 161 7.62 4.26 13.82
CA GLY A 161 6.72 3.27 13.23
C GLY A 161 7.47 2.09 12.61
N GLY A 162 6.74 1.33 11.81
CA GLY A 162 7.25 0.19 11.04
C GLY A 162 7.34 0.47 9.55
N ALA A 163 7.24 -0.60 8.77
CA ALA A 163 7.14 -0.52 7.32
C ALA A 163 5.79 0.08 6.91
N ALA A 164 5.79 0.78 5.80
CA ALA A 164 4.58 1.29 5.14
C ALA A 164 4.26 0.42 3.92
N ASP A 165 2.99 0.35 3.56
CA ASP A 165 2.51 -0.33 2.36
C ASP A 165 2.06 0.67 1.29
N ILE A 166 2.06 0.24 0.01
CA ILE A 166 1.58 1.08 -1.10
C ILE A 166 0.09 1.36 -0.88
N GLY A 167 -0.28 2.65 -0.97
CA GLY A 167 -1.65 3.11 -0.72
C GLY A 167 -1.91 3.57 0.70
N ASP A 168 -0.99 3.36 1.64
CA ASP A 168 -1.11 3.89 3.00
C ASP A 168 -1.20 5.41 2.99
N ALA A 169 -2.13 5.94 3.78
CA ALA A 169 -2.23 7.37 4.00
C ALA A 169 -1.03 7.85 4.82
N ILE A 170 -0.39 8.92 4.35
CA ILE A 170 0.77 9.52 5.02
C ILE A 170 0.60 11.03 5.22
N VAL A 171 1.35 11.55 6.18
CA VAL A 171 1.47 12.97 6.47
C VAL A 171 2.95 13.33 6.53
N ALA A 172 3.35 14.40 5.86
CA ALA A 172 4.67 14.98 5.97
C ALA A 172 4.62 16.31 6.77
N ILE A 173 5.56 16.49 7.68
CA ILE A 173 5.72 17.75 8.42
C ILE A 173 7.14 18.25 8.17
N GLY A 174 7.28 19.56 7.88
CA GLY A 174 8.57 20.13 7.60
C GLY A 174 8.54 21.67 7.56
N ASN A 175 9.66 22.25 7.18
CA ASN A 175 9.86 23.71 7.12
C ASN A 175 10.20 24.19 5.70
N PRO A 176 9.33 23.89 4.70
CA PRO A 176 9.61 24.23 3.31
C PRO A 176 9.77 25.74 3.14
N LEU A 177 10.81 26.14 2.41
CA LEU A 177 11.07 27.55 2.09
C LEU A 177 11.15 28.48 3.32
N GLY A 178 11.41 27.93 4.51
CA GLY A 178 11.41 28.68 5.78
C GLY A 178 10.02 28.88 6.38
N LEU A 179 8.98 28.33 5.80
CA LEU A 179 7.65 28.28 6.40
C LEU A 179 7.64 27.18 7.44
N THR A 180 7.74 27.56 8.70
CA THR A 180 7.79 26.61 9.83
C THR A 180 6.50 25.81 9.95
N ASP A 181 6.63 24.55 10.37
CA ASP A 181 5.53 23.67 10.73
C ASP A 181 4.49 23.44 9.61
N SER A 182 4.93 23.41 8.35
CA SER A 182 4.06 23.09 7.24
C SER A 182 3.71 21.60 7.26
N VAL A 183 2.43 21.31 7.03
CA VAL A 183 1.89 19.95 6.96
C VAL A 183 1.28 19.68 5.60
N SER A 184 1.57 18.51 5.04
CA SER A 184 0.92 18.01 3.82
C SER A 184 0.51 16.55 4.01
N ALA A 185 -0.46 16.11 3.23
CA ALA A 185 -0.97 14.73 3.29
C ALA A 185 -1.04 14.13 1.89
N GLY A 186 -0.88 12.83 1.81
CA GLY A 186 -0.91 12.06 0.59
C GLY A 186 -0.93 10.56 0.86
N VAL A 187 -0.40 9.78 -0.08
CA VAL A 187 -0.30 8.33 0.03
C VAL A 187 1.11 7.84 -0.34
N VAL A 188 1.45 6.66 0.15
CA VAL A 188 2.62 5.93 -0.35
C VAL A 188 2.34 5.50 -1.80
N SER A 189 3.06 6.06 -2.75
CA SER A 189 2.90 5.79 -4.19
C SER A 189 3.76 4.60 -4.66
N GLY A 190 4.78 4.23 -3.91
CA GLY A 190 5.65 3.11 -4.26
C GLY A 190 6.74 2.85 -3.22
N LEU A 191 7.27 1.64 -3.24
CA LEU A 191 8.33 1.19 -2.35
C LEU A 191 9.56 0.74 -3.15
N ASN A 192 10.72 0.63 -2.47
CA ASN A 192 11.98 0.21 -3.06
C ASN A 192 12.38 1.03 -4.29
N ARG A 193 12.06 2.33 -4.28
CA ARG A 193 12.39 3.22 -5.40
C ARG A 193 13.87 3.58 -5.40
N THR A 194 14.31 3.92 -6.60
CA THR A 194 15.64 4.51 -6.82
C THR A 194 15.43 5.93 -7.33
N ALA A 195 16.08 6.89 -6.68
CA ALA A 195 16.13 8.28 -7.11
C ALA A 195 17.56 8.72 -7.35
N ASN A 196 17.75 9.57 -8.34
CA ASN A 196 18.98 10.34 -8.49
C ASN A 196 18.76 11.67 -7.75
N THR A 197 19.61 11.96 -6.80
CA THR A 197 19.59 13.19 -6.02
C THR A 197 20.89 13.97 -6.30
N ASP A 198 20.96 15.23 -5.91
CA ASP A 198 22.19 16.04 -6.07
C ASP A 198 23.41 15.45 -5.37
N THR A 199 23.15 14.63 -4.33
CA THR A 199 24.19 13.93 -3.56
C THR A 199 24.44 12.51 -4.01
N GLY A 200 23.82 12.06 -5.12
CA GLY A 200 24.03 10.78 -5.74
C GLY A 200 22.79 9.88 -5.83
N LYS A 201 23.01 8.64 -6.28
CA LYS A 201 21.94 7.65 -6.45
C LYS A 201 21.55 7.04 -5.11
N ARG A 202 20.26 7.09 -4.78
CA ARG A 202 19.66 6.48 -3.58
C ARG A 202 18.74 5.32 -3.99
N THR A 203 18.71 4.27 -3.18
CA THR A 203 17.87 3.07 -3.43
C THR A 203 17.09 2.69 -2.18
N GLY A 204 16.02 1.89 -2.34
CA GLY A 204 15.22 1.43 -1.21
C GLY A 204 14.27 2.49 -0.66
N LEU A 205 13.99 3.56 -1.42
CA LEU A 205 13.20 4.68 -0.96
C LEU A 205 11.70 4.39 -1.00
N ILE A 206 10.97 5.05 -0.09
CA ILE A 206 9.52 5.23 -0.14
C ILE A 206 9.24 6.40 -1.09
N GLN A 207 8.41 6.19 -2.11
CA GLN A 207 7.85 7.24 -2.96
C GLN A 207 6.49 7.64 -2.41
N PHE A 208 6.20 8.93 -2.36
CA PHE A 208 4.92 9.46 -1.89
C PHE A 208 4.53 10.74 -2.67
N ASP A 209 3.26 11.16 -2.54
CA ASP A 209 2.69 12.32 -3.25
C ASP A 209 2.26 13.48 -2.34
N ALA A 210 2.49 13.40 -1.03
CA ALA A 210 2.35 14.57 -0.16
C ALA A 210 3.34 15.66 -0.59
N ALA A 211 2.87 16.91 -0.67
CA ALA A 211 3.68 18.02 -1.15
C ALA A 211 4.87 18.31 -0.22
N VAL A 212 6.06 18.28 -0.77
CA VAL A 212 7.33 18.62 -0.10
C VAL A 212 8.13 19.56 -1.00
N ASN A 213 8.94 20.42 -0.40
CA ASN A 213 9.78 21.38 -1.11
C ASN A 213 11.12 21.51 -0.38
N PRO A 214 12.13 22.20 -0.95
CA PRO A 214 13.38 22.50 -0.27
C PRO A 214 13.14 23.06 1.14
N GLY A 215 13.79 22.49 2.14
CA GLY A 215 13.54 22.73 3.56
C GLY A 215 12.67 21.68 4.25
N SER A 216 11.92 20.83 3.51
CA SER A 216 11.24 19.65 4.08
C SER A 216 12.20 18.46 4.31
N SER A 217 13.39 18.48 3.70
CA SER A 217 14.44 17.48 3.86
C SER A 217 14.79 17.27 5.33
N GLY A 218 14.84 16.01 5.78
CA GLY A 218 15.05 15.62 7.17
C GLY A 218 13.77 15.56 8.01
N GLY A 219 12.64 16.04 7.49
CA GLY A 219 11.36 15.99 8.17
C GLY A 219 10.76 14.57 8.21
N PRO A 220 9.87 14.30 9.19
CA PRO A 220 9.22 12.99 9.31
C PRO A 220 8.15 12.78 8.25
N LEU A 221 8.12 11.55 7.69
CA LEU A 221 6.98 10.97 6.98
C LEU A 221 6.23 10.09 7.98
N LEU A 222 4.96 10.38 8.20
CA LEU A 222 4.13 9.80 9.26
C LEU A 222 3.03 8.93 8.67
N ASP A 223 2.68 7.83 9.35
CA ASP A 223 1.51 7.03 9.03
C ASP A 223 0.22 7.65 9.63
N SER A 224 -0.92 7.02 9.37
CA SER A 224 -2.24 7.43 9.87
C SER A 224 -2.41 7.34 11.39
N ARG A 225 -1.44 6.80 12.11
CA ARG A 225 -1.36 6.76 13.59
C ARG A 225 -0.47 7.86 14.13
N GLY A 226 0.22 8.62 13.26
CA GLY A 226 1.20 9.64 13.62
C GLY A 226 2.57 9.06 14.01
N MET A 227 2.91 7.86 13.55
CA MET A 227 4.22 7.25 13.77
C MET A 227 5.14 7.52 12.57
N VAL A 228 6.42 7.76 12.84
CA VAL A 228 7.43 8.02 11.80
C VAL A 228 7.72 6.73 11.04
N VAL A 229 7.38 6.68 9.75
CA VAL A 229 7.66 5.56 8.84
C VAL A 229 8.84 5.84 7.91
N GLY A 230 9.26 7.10 7.80
CA GLY A 230 10.42 7.49 7.00
C GLY A 230 10.88 8.91 7.28
N ILE A 231 12.06 9.24 6.73
CA ILE A 231 12.66 10.58 6.76
C ILE A 231 12.72 11.11 5.33
N VAL A 232 12.14 12.28 5.08
CA VAL A 232 12.13 12.93 3.76
C VAL A 232 13.54 13.31 3.36
N VAL A 233 14.00 12.93 2.17
CA VAL A 233 15.36 13.19 1.70
C VAL A 233 15.43 13.84 0.32
N ALA A 234 14.38 13.74 -0.50
CA ALA A 234 14.42 14.27 -1.85
C ALA A 234 13.01 14.49 -2.41
N LEU A 235 12.95 15.27 -3.46
CA LEU A 235 11.82 15.35 -4.39
C LEU A 235 12.30 14.96 -5.79
N ALA A 236 11.39 14.54 -6.67
CA ALA A 236 11.71 14.44 -8.08
C ALA A 236 11.68 15.83 -8.68
N ASP A 237 12.78 16.22 -9.29
CA ASP A 237 12.92 17.50 -9.98
C ASP A 237 13.29 17.26 -11.46
N PRO A 238 12.30 16.88 -12.30
CA PRO A 238 12.54 16.55 -13.69
C PRO A 238 13.03 17.75 -14.52
N ASP A 239 12.76 18.97 -14.06
CA ASP A 239 13.03 20.21 -14.80
C ASP A 239 14.18 21.03 -14.19
N GLY A 240 14.80 20.57 -13.10
CA GLY A 240 15.89 21.28 -12.41
C GLY A 240 15.48 22.63 -11.80
N GLN A 241 14.21 22.71 -11.34
CA GLN A 241 13.65 23.96 -10.79
C GLN A 241 13.47 23.93 -9.27
N ASP A 242 13.93 22.85 -8.60
CA ASP A 242 13.74 22.64 -7.15
C ASP A 242 12.27 22.74 -6.71
N ALA A 243 11.35 22.29 -7.59
CA ALA A 243 9.91 22.38 -7.37
C ALA A 243 9.27 20.99 -7.29
N PHE A 244 8.30 20.84 -6.39
CA PHE A 244 7.57 19.60 -6.21
C PHE A 244 6.72 19.26 -7.46
N ALA A 245 7.05 18.16 -8.11
CA ALA A 245 6.35 17.65 -9.29
C ALA A 245 5.37 16.49 -8.96
N GLY A 246 4.86 16.43 -7.74
CA GLY A 246 3.97 15.36 -7.30
C GLY A 246 4.68 14.09 -6.85
N ILE A 247 6.00 14.10 -6.68
CA ILE A 247 6.79 12.94 -6.27
C ILE A 247 7.82 13.36 -5.22
N GLY A 248 7.65 12.85 -3.99
CA GLY A 248 8.62 12.93 -2.91
C GLY A 248 9.23 11.56 -2.60
N PHE A 249 10.41 11.58 -1.97
CA PHE A 249 11.12 10.38 -1.54
C PHE A 249 11.55 10.48 -0.08
N ALA A 250 11.40 9.35 0.63
CA ALA A 250 11.83 9.21 2.01
C ALA A 250 12.66 7.92 2.21
N VAL A 251 13.61 7.99 3.12
CA VAL A 251 14.32 6.81 3.62
C VAL A 251 13.42 6.13 4.64
N PRO A 252 13.14 4.79 4.50
CA PRO A 252 12.39 4.06 5.51
C PRO A 252 13.02 4.18 6.89
N ILE A 253 12.22 4.33 7.94
CA ILE A 253 12.72 4.58 9.30
C ILE A 253 13.66 3.47 9.79
N GLY A 254 13.39 2.20 9.45
CA GLY A 254 14.28 1.11 9.78
C GLY A 254 15.67 1.22 9.15
N ALA A 255 15.77 1.77 7.93
CA ALA A 255 17.05 2.04 7.28
C ALA A 255 17.73 3.28 7.86
N ALA A 256 16.96 4.31 8.23
CA ALA A 256 17.45 5.53 8.86
C ALA A 256 18.14 5.26 10.22
N LEU A 257 17.68 4.24 10.95
CA LEU A 257 18.26 3.80 12.23
C LEU A 257 19.39 2.78 12.08
N GLY A 258 19.97 2.64 10.88
CA GLY A 258 21.07 1.70 10.62
C GLY A 258 20.64 0.24 10.49
N GLY A 259 19.36 -0.05 10.47
CA GLY A 259 18.81 -1.37 10.16
C GLY A 259 18.96 -1.67 8.67
N GLN A 260 19.39 -2.89 8.32
CA GLN A 260 19.32 -3.36 6.94
C GLN A 260 17.84 -3.53 6.57
N GLY A 261 17.24 -2.47 6.03
CA GLY A 261 15.83 -2.45 5.64
C GLY A 261 15.56 -3.35 4.44
N GLY A 262 15.34 -4.65 4.71
CA GLY A 262 14.65 -5.53 3.78
C GLY A 262 13.15 -5.47 4.03
N PRO A 263 12.28 -5.75 3.04
CA PRO A 263 10.85 -5.84 3.25
C PRO A 263 10.57 -6.96 4.27
N GLY A 264 10.12 -6.59 5.47
CA GLY A 264 9.67 -7.55 6.49
C GLY A 264 10.59 -7.84 7.67
N SER A 265 11.68 -7.12 7.92
CA SER A 265 12.42 -7.25 9.17
C SER A 265 11.70 -6.47 10.27
N GLY A 266 11.17 -7.22 11.23
CA GLY A 266 10.34 -6.71 12.33
C GLY A 266 11.01 -5.60 13.12
N GLY A 267 10.14 -4.72 13.65
CA GLY A 267 10.52 -3.64 14.51
C GLY A 267 11.30 -4.09 15.75
N PRO A 268 11.84 -3.13 16.52
CA PRO A 268 12.67 -3.42 17.68
C PRO A 268 11.93 -4.36 18.62
N GLN A 269 12.59 -5.46 18.97
CA GLN A 269 12.14 -6.33 20.05
C GLN A 269 12.38 -5.58 21.36
N ILE A 270 11.30 -5.37 22.07
CA ILE A 270 11.32 -4.85 23.44
C ILE A 270 11.88 -5.94 24.37
#